data_0d3fdbf7e0eff282473b15c6e87caf4a
#
_entry.id   0d3fdbf7e0eff282473b15c6e87caf4a
#
_cell.length_a   1.000
_cell.length_b   1.000
_cell.length_c   1.000
_cell.angle_alpha   90.00
_cell.angle_beta   90.00
_cell.angle_gamma   90.00
#
_symmetry.space_group_name_H-M   'P 1'
#
loop_
_entity.id
_entity.type
_entity.pdbx_description
1 polymer ?
#
loop_
_entity_poly.entity_id
_entity_poly.type
_entity_poly.pdbx_seq_one_letter_code
_entity_poly.pdbx_strand_id
1 'polypeptide(L)'
;MKQSALLIFAIAFFVTSTFSVHAQTSTASTTDDGGSIFDSVVESVTSITETVQEQLPLPKPAPKSILSERAQERITNLAANISNRFDGIIARLENIHNRLETRIVKLEEAGVDMSQARQSLTKSREALDRAKGELRGIDEAVVYVVGSTDPKTSWQQVRLTFISARTEVRTAHTELRNTVANLKNVPPATTVN
;
A
#
# COMPACT_ATOMS: atom_id res chain seq x y z
N MET A 1 7.66 -22.58 50.46
CA MET A 1 8.30 -23.34 49.38
C MET A 1 7.28 -23.60 48.30
N LYS A 2 7.24 -22.81 47.24
CA LYS A 2 6.61 -23.14 45.93
C LYS A 2 7.31 -22.27 44.89
N GLN A 3 8.10 -22.91 44.06
CA GLN A 3 8.85 -22.33 42.97
C GLN A 3 7.87 -22.06 41.80
N SER A 4 7.82 -20.84 41.30
CA SER A 4 7.12 -20.51 40.07
C SER A 4 8.11 -20.44 38.91
N ALA A 5 7.91 -21.29 37.96
CA ALA A 5 8.71 -21.44 36.76
C ALA A 5 8.54 -20.25 35.84
N LEU A 6 9.67 -19.66 35.46
CA LEU A 6 9.81 -18.59 34.46
C LEU A 6 9.78 -19.23 33.07
N LEU A 7 8.74 -19.01 32.33
CA LEU A 7 8.60 -19.53 30.96
C LEU A 7 9.05 -18.43 29.97
N ILE A 8 10.31 -18.52 29.56
CA ILE A 8 10.90 -17.65 28.53
C ILE A 8 10.47 -18.22 27.16
N PHE A 9 9.61 -17.51 26.48
CA PHE A 9 9.26 -17.81 25.09
C PHE A 9 10.25 -17.11 24.15
N ALA A 10 11.26 -17.83 23.70
CA ALA A 10 12.13 -17.41 22.59
C ALA A 10 11.41 -17.74 21.27
N ILE A 11 10.94 -16.74 20.57
CA ILE A 11 10.46 -16.89 19.19
C ILE A 11 11.63 -16.67 18.26
N ALA A 12 12.23 -17.77 17.81
CA ALA A 12 13.19 -17.78 16.71
C ALA A 12 12.41 -17.74 15.39
N PHE A 13 12.50 -16.64 14.67
CA PHE A 13 12.04 -16.55 13.29
C PHE A 13 13.16 -17.04 12.36
N PHE A 14 13.08 -18.30 11.95
CA PHE A 14 13.84 -18.80 10.82
C PHE A 14 12.97 -18.74 9.56
N VAL A 15 13.24 -17.80 8.70
CA VAL A 15 12.75 -17.84 7.32
C VAL A 15 13.95 -17.88 6.40
N THR A 16 14.36 -19.10 6.03
CA THR A 16 15.29 -19.32 4.92
C THR A 16 14.46 -19.50 3.66
N SER A 17 14.37 -18.44 2.86
CA SER A 17 13.92 -18.55 1.47
C SER A 17 15.11 -18.28 0.58
N THR A 18 15.75 -19.37 0.10
CA THR A 18 16.76 -19.32 -0.96
C THR A 18 16.06 -19.07 -2.29
N PHE A 19 16.06 -17.83 -2.76
CA PHE A 19 15.80 -17.51 -4.15
C PHE A 19 17.11 -17.13 -4.82
N SER A 20 17.60 -18.03 -5.67
CA SER A 20 18.68 -17.71 -6.60
C SER A 20 18.11 -16.83 -7.72
N VAL A 21 18.49 -15.56 -7.73
CA VAL A 21 18.25 -14.65 -8.86
C VAL A 21 19.60 -14.17 -9.36
N HIS A 22 19.78 -14.33 -10.66
CA HIS A 22 20.95 -13.88 -11.42
C HIS A 22 21.22 -12.40 -11.19
N ALA A 23 22.48 -12.10 -10.95
CA ALA A 23 23.00 -10.76 -10.73
C ALA A 23 22.85 -9.90 -12.00
N GLN A 24 22.15 -8.80 -11.87
CA GLN A 24 22.49 -7.55 -12.57
C GLN A 24 22.81 -6.51 -11.51
N THR A 25 24.06 -6.13 -11.50
CA THR A 25 24.66 -5.12 -10.64
C THR A 25 24.01 -3.77 -10.93
N SER A 26 23.14 -3.32 -10.02
CA SER A 26 22.78 -1.92 -9.86
C SER A 26 22.95 -1.60 -8.40
N THR A 27 23.95 -0.81 -8.07
CA THR A 27 24.21 -0.25 -6.76
C THR A 27 23.01 0.61 -6.34
N ALA A 28 22.07 0.02 -5.60
CA ALA A 28 21.01 0.74 -4.93
C ALA A 28 21.35 0.80 -3.45
N SER A 29 21.65 1.99 -2.99
CA SER A 29 21.78 2.38 -1.59
C SER A 29 20.53 1.94 -0.83
N THR A 30 20.69 1.06 0.15
CA THR A 30 19.63 0.59 1.03
C THR A 30 19.27 1.72 2.00
N THR A 31 18.29 2.53 1.64
CA THR A 31 17.55 3.34 2.61
C THR A 31 16.23 2.62 2.84
N ASP A 32 16.02 2.23 4.09
CA ASP A 32 14.82 1.58 4.65
C ASP A 32 13.64 2.55 4.58
N ASP A 33 13.07 2.71 3.38
CA ASP A 33 11.87 3.51 3.19
C ASP A 33 10.91 2.78 2.24
N GLY A 34 9.79 2.31 2.79
CA GLY A 34 8.69 1.69 2.03
C GLY A 34 8.12 2.59 0.91
N GLY A 35 8.71 3.77 0.70
CA GLY A 35 8.46 4.69 -0.39
C GLY A 35 8.98 4.23 -1.75
N SER A 36 10.09 3.50 -1.77
CA SER A 36 10.81 3.18 -3.01
C SER A 36 10.02 2.32 -4.01
N ILE A 37 9.22 1.38 -3.53
CA ILE A 37 8.43 0.49 -4.40
C ILE A 37 7.33 1.26 -5.12
N PHE A 38 6.68 2.20 -4.43
CA PHE A 38 5.61 3.00 -5.01
C PHE A 38 6.13 4.07 -5.99
N ASP A 39 7.29 4.68 -5.71
CA ASP A 39 7.90 5.67 -6.60
C ASP A 39 8.34 5.03 -7.91
N SER A 40 8.95 3.86 -7.86
CA SER A 40 9.33 3.07 -9.03
C SER A 40 8.13 2.70 -9.92
N VAL A 41 6.99 2.38 -9.32
CA VAL A 41 5.76 2.03 -10.07
C VAL A 41 5.16 3.27 -10.74
N VAL A 42 5.13 4.41 -10.05
CA VAL A 42 4.59 5.66 -10.61
C VAL A 42 5.49 6.20 -11.73
N GLU A 43 6.82 6.08 -11.61
CA GLU A 43 7.78 6.53 -12.62
C GLU A 43 7.75 5.64 -13.87
N SER A 44 7.56 4.34 -13.70
CA SER A 44 7.35 3.40 -14.83
C SER A 44 6.11 3.71 -15.65
N VAL A 45 5.07 4.26 -15.01
CA VAL A 45 3.83 4.71 -15.70
C VAL A 45 4.09 5.95 -16.56
N THR A 46 4.93 6.88 -16.10
CA THR A 46 5.25 8.11 -16.81
C THR A 46 6.04 7.83 -18.09
N SER A 47 7.04 6.94 -18.04
CA SER A 47 7.88 6.60 -19.19
C SER A 47 7.14 5.83 -20.29
N ILE A 48 6.09 5.04 -19.93
CA ILE A 48 5.28 4.33 -20.95
C ILE A 48 4.41 5.32 -21.74
N THR A 49 3.94 6.40 -21.13
CA THR A 49 3.13 7.41 -21.82
C THR A 49 3.94 8.20 -22.84
N GLU A 50 5.22 8.47 -22.55
CA GLU A 50 6.12 9.18 -23.47
C GLU A 50 6.55 8.30 -24.65
N THR A 51 6.84 7.02 -24.42
CA THR A 51 7.31 6.10 -25.45
C THR A 51 6.23 5.74 -26.50
N VAL A 52 4.94 5.79 -26.11
CA VAL A 52 3.82 5.52 -27.03
C VAL A 52 3.60 6.66 -28.04
N GLN A 53 4.06 7.86 -27.73
CA GLN A 53 3.82 9.04 -28.58
C GLN A 53 4.87 9.27 -29.67
N GLU A 54 6.07 8.66 -29.56
CA GLU A 54 7.21 8.97 -30.45
C GLU A 54 7.34 8.06 -31.69
N GLN A 55 6.50 7.03 -31.84
CA GLN A 55 6.65 6.01 -32.89
C GLN A 55 5.52 5.94 -33.92
N LEU A 56 4.76 7.00 -34.21
CA LEU A 56 3.73 6.95 -35.26
C LEU A 56 3.92 7.99 -36.34
N PRO A 57 4.27 7.58 -37.58
CA PRO A 57 4.02 8.40 -38.76
C PRO A 57 2.54 8.35 -39.12
N LEU A 58 1.97 9.51 -39.38
CA LEU A 58 0.57 9.74 -39.72
C LEU A 58 0.10 9.07 -41.01
N PRO A 59 -1.13 8.55 -41.08
CA PRO A 59 -2.17 9.30 -41.76
C PRO A 59 -3.54 9.31 -41.04
N LYS A 60 -4.28 10.40 -41.22
CA LYS A 60 -5.63 10.72 -40.75
C LYS A 60 -6.70 9.94 -41.57
N PRO A 61 -7.94 9.69 -41.18
CA PRO A 61 -8.79 10.09 -40.07
C PRO A 61 -9.80 9.04 -39.59
N ALA A 62 -10.25 9.06 -38.37
CA ALA A 62 -11.61 8.83 -37.86
C ALA A 62 -11.61 8.77 -36.33
N PRO A 63 -12.67 9.14 -35.62
CA PRO A 63 -12.71 9.13 -34.15
C PRO A 63 -12.89 7.70 -33.64
N LYS A 64 -11.83 6.94 -33.71
CA LYS A 64 -11.68 5.65 -33.03
C LYS A 64 -10.52 5.87 -32.07
N SER A 65 -10.56 5.20 -30.93
CA SER A 65 -9.48 5.17 -29.97
C SER A 65 -8.13 5.33 -30.67
N ILE A 66 -7.38 6.39 -30.32
CA ILE A 66 -6.10 6.71 -30.95
C ILE A 66 -5.06 5.65 -30.60
N LEU A 67 -5.32 4.86 -29.55
CA LEU A 67 -4.44 3.82 -29.07
C LEU A 67 -4.56 2.55 -29.92
N SER A 68 -3.42 1.98 -30.29
CA SER A 68 -3.37 0.63 -30.85
C SER A 68 -3.86 -0.40 -29.80
N GLU A 69 -4.40 -1.52 -30.27
CA GLU A 69 -4.86 -2.62 -29.39
C GLU A 69 -3.80 -3.03 -28.37
N ARG A 70 -2.56 -3.14 -28.81
CA ARG A 70 -1.42 -3.47 -27.94
C ARG A 70 -1.14 -2.40 -26.86
N ALA A 71 -1.37 -1.11 -27.16
CA ALA A 71 -1.25 -0.05 -26.17
C ALA A 71 -2.40 -0.08 -25.16
N GLN A 72 -3.62 -0.37 -25.62
CA GLN A 72 -4.79 -0.55 -24.75
C GLN A 72 -4.55 -1.69 -23.75
N GLU A 73 -4.08 -2.84 -24.24
CA GLU A 73 -3.75 -4.00 -23.40
C GLU A 73 -2.67 -3.67 -22.35
N ARG A 74 -1.62 -2.95 -22.74
CA ARG A 74 -0.57 -2.52 -21.82
C ARG A 74 -1.10 -1.62 -20.70
N ILE A 75 -1.94 -0.64 -21.03
CA ILE A 75 -2.55 0.25 -20.03
C ILE A 75 -3.42 -0.52 -19.06
N THR A 76 -4.27 -1.42 -19.57
CA THR A 76 -5.13 -2.26 -18.74
C THR A 76 -4.33 -3.16 -17.82
N ASN A 77 -3.32 -3.86 -18.34
CA ASN A 77 -2.47 -4.74 -17.55
C ASN A 77 -1.66 -3.97 -16.49
N LEU A 78 -1.18 -2.78 -16.83
CA LEU A 78 -0.45 -1.93 -15.88
C LEU A 78 -1.36 -1.50 -14.74
N ALA A 79 -2.55 -0.99 -15.04
CA ALA A 79 -3.52 -0.57 -14.03
C ALA A 79 -3.91 -1.73 -13.11
N ALA A 80 -4.23 -2.90 -13.68
CA ALA A 80 -4.56 -4.10 -12.93
C ALA A 80 -3.42 -4.53 -11.99
N ASN A 81 -2.17 -4.49 -12.48
CA ASN A 81 -1.00 -4.82 -11.64
C ASN A 81 -0.81 -3.84 -10.47
N ILE A 82 -1.06 -2.54 -10.70
CA ILE A 82 -0.98 -1.54 -9.64
C ILE A 82 -2.10 -1.76 -8.63
N SER A 83 -3.35 -1.95 -9.07
CA SER A 83 -4.50 -2.23 -8.20
C SER A 83 -4.27 -3.45 -7.32
N ASN A 84 -3.84 -4.57 -7.90
CA ASN A 84 -3.53 -5.80 -7.17
C ASN A 84 -2.45 -5.60 -6.08
N ARG A 85 -1.46 -4.73 -6.33
CA ARG A 85 -0.45 -4.38 -5.32
C ARG A 85 -1.05 -3.58 -4.18
N PHE A 86 -1.92 -2.61 -4.47
CA PHE A 86 -2.63 -1.87 -3.45
C PHE A 86 -3.49 -2.78 -2.59
N ASP A 87 -4.27 -3.67 -3.20
CA ASP A 87 -5.10 -4.64 -2.49
C ASP A 87 -4.27 -5.51 -1.54
N GLY A 88 -3.13 -6.01 -2.00
CA GLY A 88 -2.23 -6.78 -1.17
C GLY A 88 -1.64 -5.99 0.00
N ILE A 89 -1.33 -4.70 -0.18
CA ILE A 89 -0.81 -3.84 0.88
C ILE A 89 -1.92 -3.50 1.87
N ILE A 90 -3.10 -3.10 1.39
CA ILE A 90 -4.26 -2.78 2.21
C ILE A 90 -4.64 -3.98 3.09
N ALA A 91 -4.74 -5.17 2.50
CA ALA A 91 -5.04 -6.39 3.24
C ALA A 91 -4.02 -6.68 4.36
N ARG A 92 -2.72 -6.43 4.12
CA ARG A 92 -1.70 -6.57 5.17
C ARG A 92 -1.87 -5.56 6.30
N LEU A 93 -2.15 -4.30 5.97
CA LEU A 93 -2.37 -3.25 6.97
C LEU A 93 -3.64 -3.51 7.77
N GLU A 94 -4.71 -4.01 7.16
CA GLU A 94 -5.93 -4.43 7.85
C GLU A 94 -5.67 -5.59 8.82
N ASN A 95 -4.88 -6.57 8.44
CA ASN A 95 -4.50 -7.65 9.34
C ASN A 95 -3.69 -7.14 10.55
N ILE A 96 -2.79 -6.17 10.34
CA ILE A 96 -2.05 -5.53 11.44
C ILE A 96 -3.03 -4.75 12.33
N HIS A 97 -3.93 -3.97 11.73
CA HIS A 97 -4.97 -3.20 12.42
C HIS A 97 -5.78 -4.10 13.35
N ASN A 98 -6.33 -5.20 12.85
CA ASN A 98 -7.17 -6.12 13.62
C ASN A 98 -6.39 -6.77 14.79
N ARG A 99 -5.11 -7.08 14.58
CA ARG A 99 -4.27 -7.62 15.67
C ARG A 99 -3.99 -6.58 16.75
N LEU A 100 -3.77 -5.32 16.36
CA LEU A 100 -3.57 -4.23 17.33
C LEU A 100 -4.85 -3.92 18.08
N GLU A 101 -5.99 -3.93 17.42
CA GLU A 101 -7.32 -3.77 18.04
C GLU A 101 -7.56 -4.83 19.11
N THR A 102 -7.34 -6.11 18.79
CA THR A 102 -7.47 -7.20 19.77
C THR A 102 -6.55 -6.99 20.97
N ARG A 103 -5.34 -6.46 20.76
CA ARG A 103 -4.41 -6.20 21.85
C ARG A 103 -4.84 -5.01 22.71
N ILE A 104 -5.35 -3.94 22.10
CA ILE A 104 -5.88 -2.77 22.81
C ILE A 104 -7.04 -3.19 23.69
N VAL A 105 -8.01 -3.94 23.16
CA VAL A 105 -9.16 -4.44 23.94
C VAL A 105 -8.71 -5.20 25.18
N LYS A 106 -7.76 -6.14 25.05
CA LYS A 106 -7.23 -6.90 26.18
C LYS A 106 -6.54 -6.04 27.25
N LEU A 107 -5.89 -4.95 26.85
CA LEU A 107 -5.24 -4.04 27.80
C LEU A 107 -6.28 -3.14 28.49
N GLU A 108 -7.30 -2.70 27.79
CA GLU A 108 -8.44 -1.96 28.35
C GLU A 108 -9.20 -2.81 29.38
N GLU A 109 -9.45 -4.09 29.09
CA GLU A 109 -10.05 -5.05 30.01
C GLU A 109 -9.19 -5.26 31.28
N ALA A 110 -7.87 -5.11 31.15
CA ALA A 110 -6.93 -5.13 32.28
C ALA A 110 -6.84 -3.78 33.01
N GLY A 111 -7.67 -2.79 32.66
CA GLY A 111 -7.73 -1.48 33.31
C GLY A 111 -6.66 -0.48 32.85
N VAL A 112 -5.98 -0.75 31.71
CA VAL A 112 -4.96 0.13 31.17
C VAL A 112 -5.60 1.17 30.23
N ASP A 113 -5.23 2.45 30.41
CA ASP A 113 -5.69 3.50 29.50
C ASP A 113 -5.03 3.37 28.12
N MET A 114 -5.81 3.03 27.10
CA MET A 114 -5.39 2.88 25.71
C MET A 114 -5.93 3.97 24.78
N SER A 115 -6.42 5.07 25.31
CA SER A 115 -7.09 6.13 24.54
C SER A 115 -6.25 6.64 23.37
N GLN A 116 -4.95 6.88 23.55
CA GLN A 116 -4.04 7.35 22.49
C GLN A 116 -3.81 6.27 21.43
N ALA A 117 -3.62 5.02 21.84
CA ALA A 117 -3.47 3.91 20.91
C ALA A 117 -4.75 3.69 20.09
N ARG A 118 -5.91 3.78 20.73
CA ARG A 118 -7.21 3.67 20.06
C ARG A 118 -7.43 4.81 19.05
N GLN A 119 -7.07 6.05 19.40
CA GLN A 119 -7.16 7.19 18.49
C GLN A 119 -6.32 7.00 17.23
N SER A 120 -5.05 6.58 17.38
CA SER A 120 -4.18 6.28 16.23
C SER A 120 -4.73 5.12 15.40
N LEU A 121 -5.25 4.08 16.05
CA LEU A 121 -5.86 2.95 15.36
C LEU A 121 -7.09 3.35 14.54
N THR A 122 -7.95 4.20 15.08
CA THR A 122 -9.11 4.76 14.36
C THR A 122 -8.67 5.55 13.11
N LYS A 123 -7.68 6.45 13.25
CA LYS A 123 -7.12 7.20 12.12
C LYS A 123 -6.55 6.29 11.04
N SER A 124 -5.90 5.19 11.44
CA SER A 124 -5.42 4.17 10.51
C SER A 124 -6.58 3.56 9.72
N ARG A 125 -7.68 3.20 10.39
CA ARG A 125 -8.86 2.63 9.73
C ARG A 125 -9.47 3.59 8.73
N GLU A 126 -9.68 4.83 9.12
CA GLU A 126 -10.19 5.88 8.25
C GLU A 126 -9.32 6.07 6.99
N ALA A 127 -8.00 6.06 7.15
CA ALA A 127 -7.09 6.18 6.02
C ALA A 127 -7.16 4.95 5.09
N LEU A 128 -7.29 3.73 5.62
CA LEU A 128 -7.50 2.53 4.81
C LEU A 128 -8.82 2.57 4.04
N ASP A 129 -9.88 3.04 4.67
CA ASP A 129 -11.20 3.16 4.03
C ASP A 129 -11.18 4.24 2.93
N ARG A 130 -10.44 5.37 3.12
CA ARG A 130 -10.23 6.36 2.06
C ARG A 130 -9.40 5.77 0.92
N ALA A 131 -8.32 5.04 1.19
CA ALA A 131 -7.52 4.39 0.15
C ALA A 131 -8.37 3.45 -0.71
N LYS A 132 -9.23 2.63 -0.10
CA LYS A 132 -10.16 1.77 -0.81
C LYS A 132 -11.19 2.57 -1.62
N GLY A 133 -11.66 3.69 -1.06
CA GLY A 133 -12.57 4.61 -1.74
C GLY A 133 -11.97 5.18 -3.02
N GLU A 134 -10.70 5.61 -2.97
CA GLU A 134 -9.96 6.11 -4.13
C GLU A 134 -9.79 5.04 -5.22
N LEU A 135 -9.50 3.79 -4.84
CA LEU A 135 -9.30 2.71 -5.79
C LEU A 135 -10.61 2.19 -6.42
N ARG A 136 -11.75 2.51 -5.81
CA ARG A 136 -13.04 2.13 -6.36
C ARG A 136 -13.28 2.89 -7.68
N GLY A 137 -13.61 2.19 -8.73
CA GLY A 137 -13.86 2.78 -10.04
C GLY A 137 -12.62 2.95 -10.92
N ILE A 138 -11.46 2.44 -10.49
CA ILE A 138 -10.24 2.45 -11.32
C ILE A 138 -10.47 1.68 -12.63
N ASP A 139 -11.18 0.56 -12.59
CA ASP A 139 -11.42 -0.26 -13.78
C ASP A 139 -12.25 0.49 -14.82
N GLU A 140 -13.30 1.19 -14.40
CA GLU A 140 -14.09 2.06 -15.26
C GLU A 140 -13.28 3.23 -15.81
N ALA A 141 -12.44 3.83 -14.97
CA ALA A 141 -11.55 4.91 -15.40
C ALA A 141 -10.55 4.43 -16.46
N VAL A 142 -10.01 3.21 -16.33
CA VAL A 142 -9.11 2.60 -17.31
C VAL A 142 -9.84 2.30 -18.62
N VAL A 143 -11.05 1.77 -18.56
CA VAL A 143 -11.90 1.59 -19.77
C VAL A 143 -12.12 2.92 -20.48
N TYR A 144 -12.38 3.99 -19.72
CA TYR A 144 -12.51 5.32 -20.28
C TYR A 144 -11.22 5.81 -20.95
N VAL A 145 -10.05 5.60 -20.33
CA VAL A 145 -8.74 5.94 -20.93
C VAL A 145 -8.55 5.25 -22.28
N VAL A 146 -8.83 3.94 -22.31
CA VAL A 146 -8.65 3.11 -23.51
C VAL A 146 -9.54 3.56 -24.65
N GLY A 147 -10.77 3.99 -24.36
CA GLY A 147 -11.74 4.49 -25.35
C GLY A 147 -11.62 5.98 -25.69
N SER A 148 -10.78 6.72 -24.99
CA SER A 148 -10.69 8.19 -25.10
C SER A 148 -10.04 8.64 -26.40
N THR A 149 -10.45 9.82 -26.88
CA THR A 149 -9.76 10.57 -27.95
C THR A 149 -8.54 11.34 -27.43
N ASP A 150 -8.40 11.49 -26.09
CA ASP A 150 -7.23 12.01 -25.42
C ASP A 150 -6.82 11.09 -24.27
N PRO A 151 -6.18 9.95 -24.57
CA PRO A 151 -5.81 8.96 -23.57
C PRO A 151 -4.75 9.50 -22.59
N LYS A 152 -3.91 10.44 -23.02
CA LYS A 152 -2.86 11.01 -22.17
C LYS A 152 -3.46 11.79 -21.00
N THR A 153 -4.36 12.71 -21.26
CA THR A 153 -5.04 13.48 -20.21
C THR A 153 -5.90 12.57 -19.32
N SER A 154 -6.63 11.62 -19.93
CA SER A 154 -7.44 10.66 -19.18
C SER A 154 -6.58 9.79 -18.26
N TRP A 155 -5.40 9.35 -18.71
CA TRP A 155 -4.47 8.58 -17.90
C TRP A 155 -3.89 9.39 -16.73
N GLN A 156 -3.67 10.69 -16.89
CA GLN A 156 -3.22 11.54 -15.78
C GLN A 156 -4.24 11.54 -14.61
N GLN A 157 -5.53 11.44 -14.88
CA GLN A 157 -6.55 11.33 -13.82
C GLN A 157 -6.41 10.00 -13.06
N VAL A 158 -6.25 8.88 -13.78
CA VAL A 158 -6.01 7.57 -13.16
C VAL A 158 -4.73 7.58 -12.30
N ARG A 159 -3.67 8.21 -12.81
CA ARG A 159 -2.42 8.38 -12.05
C ARG A 159 -2.62 9.18 -10.77
N LEU A 160 -3.36 10.27 -10.81
CA LEU A 160 -3.65 11.09 -9.62
C LEU A 160 -4.42 10.27 -8.57
N THR A 161 -5.37 9.45 -8.98
CA THR A 161 -6.09 8.54 -8.09
C THR A 161 -5.14 7.55 -7.40
N PHE A 162 -4.21 6.94 -8.14
CA PHE A 162 -3.20 6.07 -7.52
C PHE A 162 -2.28 6.82 -6.55
N ILE A 163 -1.91 8.07 -6.84
CA ILE A 163 -1.10 8.92 -5.94
C ILE A 163 -1.89 9.22 -4.66
N SER A 164 -3.19 9.55 -4.77
CA SER A 164 -4.06 9.76 -3.62
C SER A 164 -4.16 8.51 -2.75
N ALA A 165 -4.50 7.38 -3.35
CA ALA A 165 -4.56 6.10 -2.65
C ALA A 165 -3.23 5.75 -1.93
N ARG A 166 -2.08 6.00 -2.58
CA ARG A 166 -0.77 5.82 -1.97
C ARG A 166 -0.58 6.68 -0.73
N THR A 167 -0.99 7.94 -0.78
CA THR A 167 -0.89 8.86 0.35
C THR A 167 -1.70 8.35 1.54
N GLU A 168 -2.92 7.88 1.30
CA GLU A 168 -3.76 7.31 2.34
C GLU A 168 -3.18 6.02 2.93
N VAL A 169 -2.62 5.13 2.11
CA VAL A 169 -1.93 3.92 2.58
C VAL A 169 -0.72 4.27 3.46
N ARG A 170 0.07 5.29 3.10
CA ARG A 170 1.18 5.78 3.93
C ARG A 170 0.70 6.35 5.25
N THR A 171 -0.38 7.11 5.24
CA THR A 171 -1.02 7.65 6.45
C THR A 171 -1.46 6.50 7.37
N ALA A 172 -2.16 5.51 6.84
CA ALA A 172 -2.57 4.32 7.59
C ALA A 172 -1.37 3.60 8.23
N HIS A 173 -0.31 3.38 7.47
CA HIS A 173 0.91 2.75 7.98
C HIS A 173 1.57 3.57 9.12
N THR A 174 1.62 4.89 8.97
CA THR A 174 2.17 5.79 10.01
C THR A 174 1.33 5.70 11.28
N GLU A 175 0.01 5.72 11.18
CA GLU A 175 -0.88 5.63 12.34
C GLU A 175 -0.80 4.25 13.02
N LEU A 176 -0.62 3.16 12.27
CA LEU A 176 -0.35 1.84 12.87
C LEU A 176 0.99 1.82 13.62
N ARG A 177 2.03 2.50 13.11
CA ARG A 177 3.30 2.65 13.85
C ARG A 177 3.11 3.46 15.14
N ASN A 178 2.34 4.55 15.09
CA ASN A 178 1.99 5.35 16.26
C ASN A 178 1.23 4.49 17.29
N THR A 179 0.28 3.67 16.85
CA THR A 179 -0.43 2.72 17.73
C THR A 179 0.55 1.78 18.41
N VAL A 180 1.50 1.20 17.69
CA VAL A 180 2.53 0.32 18.28
C VAL A 180 3.42 1.07 19.27
N ALA A 181 3.79 2.32 18.97
CA ALA A 181 4.59 3.14 19.89
C ALA A 181 3.81 3.42 21.19
N ASN A 182 2.54 3.78 21.08
CA ASN A 182 1.67 4.01 22.24
C ASN A 182 1.49 2.74 23.09
N LEU A 183 1.37 1.56 22.47
CA LEU A 183 1.31 0.28 23.17
C LEU A 183 2.59 -0.09 23.91
N LYS A 184 3.77 0.37 23.44
CA LYS A 184 5.07 0.14 24.11
C LYS A 184 5.28 1.04 25.32
N ASN A 185 4.69 2.23 25.28
CA ASN A 185 4.88 3.25 26.33
C ASN A 185 3.90 3.07 27.51
N VAL A 186 3.11 2.01 27.52
CA VAL A 186 2.22 1.69 28.64
C VAL A 186 3.06 1.29 29.84
N PRO A 187 2.93 1.98 31.01
CA PRO A 187 3.57 1.53 32.23
C PRO A 187 3.02 0.16 32.62
N PRO A 188 3.87 -0.71 33.22
CA PRO A 188 3.38 -2.00 33.71
C PRO A 188 2.23 -1.75 34.71
N ALA A 189 1.14 -2.50 34.55
CA ALA A 189 0.00 -2.41 35.44
C ALA A 189 0.49 -2.48 36.89
N THR A 190 0.28 -1.40 37.65
CA THR A 190 0.59 -1.39 39.08
C THR A 190 -0.39 -2.38 39.72
N THR A 191 0.11 -3.57 40.07
CA THR A 191 -0.66 -4.50 40.92
C THR A 191 -0.94 -3.80 42.22
N VAL A 192 -2.13 -3.24 42.35
CA VAL A 192 -2.65 -2.79 43.64
C VAL A 192 -2.94 -4.05 44.44
N ASN A 193 -2.07 -4.28 45.44
CA ASN A 193 -2.24 -5.33 46.43
C ASN A 193 -3.28 -4.91 47.47
#